data_06c0739693a7256500e09c69793bbd2d
#
_entry.id   06c0739693a7256500e09c69793bbd2d
#
_cell.length_a   1.000
_cell.length_b   1.000
_cell.length_c   1.000
_cell.angle_alpha   90.00
_cell.angle_beta   90.00
_cell.angle_gamma   90.00
#
_symmetry.space_group_name_H-M   'P 1'
#
loop_
_entity.id
_entity.type
_entity.pdbx_description
1 polymer ?
#
loop_
_entity_poly.entity_id
_entity_poly.type
_entity_poly.pdbx_seq_one_letter_code
_entity_poly.pdbx_strand_id
1 'polypeptide(L)'
;MASTRKSDNTAATFHLHTFLLVFYLLIRPGSMVVVLNGVLADECPTSVRALLAAHPGYRDAAAQLLGAAVRVLGPAHLLYVAQRELAAVAPHDKNVQIIGSDDATSCIIVVVRHSGSGAVALAHLDGSGTADAAAAMVARVQQLAVGYPEGRLELQLVGGFTDPHRYSDELFANIMLSFHRLTVEIDLTLACCCELNTALGGGSPAPLVTGVGVDIRAGDLFPATFPDKGPELPLRGARTITGGPHSAQVLDIYDNGVGMLRVGPFNYDPLRGVDLWLEQSDDFILQHLSTTPAVEPPHFVHNIRMTLKFIQQHPFPAVTVFPDNRPHYYRRDEQSGCWVPMRF
;
A
#
# COMPACT_ATOMS: atom_id res chain seq x y z
N MET A 1 -59.68 54.14 14.12
CA MET A 1 -58.47 54.54 13.45
C MET A 1 -57.35 53.72 14.00
N ALA A 2 -56.97 52.66 13.27
CA ALA A 2 -55.79 51.87 13.58
C ALA A 2 -55.12 51.51 12.25
N SER A 3 -53.92 52.08 12.07
CA SER A 3 -53.05 51.90 10.91
C SER A 3 -52.18 50.67 11.12
N THR A 4 -52.35 49.67 10.30
CA THR A 4 -51.48 48.47 10.23
C THR A 4 -50.27 48.73 9.32
N ARG A 5 -49.09 48.74 9.92
CA ARG A 5 -47.81 48.68 9.18
C ARG A 5 -47.54 47.22 8.77
N LYS A 6 -47.53 46.96 7.48
CA LYS A 6 -46.85 45.80 6.90
C LYS A 6 -45.37 46.15 6.82
N SER A 7 -44.53 45.43 7.51
CA SER A 7 -43.07 45.53 7.39
C SER A 7 -42.55 44.41 6.53
N ASP A 8 -41.66 44.81 5.66
CA ASP A 8 -40.98 44.06 4.59
C ASP A 8 -40.24 42.83 5.11
N ASN A 9 -40.64 41.66 4.61
CA ASN A 9 -40.00 40.39 4.89
C ASN A 9 -39.31 39.80 3.61
N THR A 10 -39.07 40.66 2.59
CA THR A 10 -38.49 40.28 1.32
C THR A 10 -36.96 40.35 1.24
N ALA A 11 -36.31 41.16 2.10
CA ALA A 11 -34.85 41.29 2.11
C ALA A 11 -34.11 40.13 2.80
N ALA A 12 -34.74 39.57 3.86
CA ALA A 12 -34.11 38.46 4.62
C ALA A 12 -34.11 37.13 3.86
N THR A 13 -35.09 36.91 3.00
CA THR A 13 -35.19 35.66 2.19
C THR A 13 -34.21 35.63 1.02
N PHE A 14 -33.88 36.79 0.46
CA PHE A 14 -32.90 36.91 -0.63
C PHE A 14 -31.45 36.67 -0.13
N HIS A 15 -31.09 37.14 1.06
CA HIS A 15 -29.78 36.91 1.63
C HIS A 15 -29.56 35.46 2.08
N LEU A 16 -30.60 34.79 2.56
CA LEU A 16 -30.50 33.38 2.95
C LEU A 16 -30.33 32.43 1.77
N HIS A 17 -31.03 32.70 0.64
CA HIS A 17 -30.87 31.93 -0.60
C HIS A 17 -29.52 32.16 -1.26
N THR A 18 -28.99 33.38 -1.25
CA THR A 18 -27.67 33.66 -1.80
C THR A 18 -26.56 33.05 -0.93
N PHE A 19 -26.72 33.08 0.40
CA PHE A 19 -25.79 32.45 1.33
C PHE A 19 -25.81 30.91 1.24
N LEU A 20 -26.97 30.30 1.09
CA LEU A 20 -27.13 28.86 0.84
C LEU A 20 -26.59 28.45 -0.54
N LEU A 21 -26.75 29.26 -1.58
CA LEU A 21 -26.19 28.98 -2.91
C LEU A 21 -24.65 29.11 -2.93
N VAL A 22 -24.12 30.14 -2.24
CA VAL A 22 -22.65 30.31 -2.07
C VAL A 22 -22.07 29.20 -1.19
N PHE A 23 -22.80 28.78 -0.13
CA PHE A 23 -22.40 27.64 0.69
C PHE A 23 -22.51 26.30 -0.07
N TYR A 24 -23.53 26.14 -0.95
CA TYR A 24 -23.68 24.97 -1.82
C TYR A 24 -22.65 24.93 -2.96
N LEU A 25 -22.16 26.10 -3.38
CA LEU A 25 -21.06 26.25 -4.37
C LEU A 25 -19.67 26.13 -3.72
N LEU A 26 -19.55 26.33 -2.39
CA LEU A 26 -18.31 26.15 -1.63
C LEU A 26 -18.20 24.74 -1.02
N ILE A 27 -19.30 24.00 -0.86
CA ILE A 27 -19.32 22.57 -0.59
C ILE A 27 -19.59 21.85 -1.93
N ARG A 28 -18.70 21.98 -2.89
CA ARG A 28 -18.48 20.86 -3.80
C ARG A 28 -17.98 19.71 -2.91
N PRO A 29 -18.66 18.57 -2.84
CA PRO A 29 -18.06 17.36 -2.30
C PRO A 29 -16.72 17.25 -3.01
N GLY A 30 -15.60 17.20 -2.25
CA GLY A 30 -14.23 17.41 -2.71
C GLY A 30 -14.02 16.85 -4.11
N SER A 31 -13.51 17.67 -5.00
CA SER A 31 -13.25 17.28 -6.39
C SER A 31 -12.34 16.06 -6.35
N MET A 32 -12.90 14.93 -6.69
CA MET A 32 -12.24 13.63 -6.80
C MET A 32 -11.30 13.71 -8.00
N VAL A 33 -9.98 13.49 -7.81
CA VAL A 33 -9.05 13.91 -8.87
C VAL A 33 -7.90 12.93 -9.02
N VAL A 34 -8.15 11.81 -9.69
CA VAL A 34 -7.09 11.04 -10.33
C VAL A 34 -6.87 11.60 -11.74
N VAL A 35 -5.62 11.89 -12.07
CA VAL A 35 -5.20 12.30 -13.41
C VAL A 35 -4.81 11.06 -14.21
N LEU A 36 -5.35 10.89 -15.40
CA LEU A 36 -5.04 9.81 -16.33
C LEU A 36 -4.49 10.43 -17.62
N ASN A 37 -3.20 10.21 -17.92
CA ASN A 37 -2.52 10.79 -19.06
C ASN A 37 -2.68 12.33 -19.16
N GLY A 38 -2.55 13.03 -18.04
CA GLY A 38 -2.67 14.49 -17.96
C GLY A 38 -4.09 15.03 -18.02
N VAL A 39 -5.12 14.18 -17.97
CA VAL A 39 -6.53 14.57 -17.98
C VAL A 39 -7.17 14.13 -16.66
N LEU A 40 -7.90 15.03 -16.02
CA LEU A 40 -8.70 14.73 -14.84
C LEU A 40 -9.76 13.69 -15.19
N ALA A 41 -9.80 12.61 -14.43
CA ALA A 41 -10.80 11.56 -14.62
C ALA A 41 -12.11 11.94 -13.92
N ASP A 42 -13.18 12.15 -14.70
CA ASP A 42 -14.53 12.35 -14.15
C ASP A 42 -15.08 11.08 -13.50
N GLU A 43 -14.69 9.92 -14.02
CA GLU A 43 -15.07 8.60 -13.51
C GLU A 43 -13.80 7.75 -13.23
N CYS A 44 -13.81 7.06 -12.10
CA CYS A 44 -12.73 6.17 -11.71
C CYS A 44 -12.79 4.86 -12.51
N PRO A 45 -11.67 4.41 -13.15
CA PRO A 45 -11.65 3.12 -13.82
C PRO A 45 -11.90 1.98 -12.82
N THR A 46 -12.87 1.13 -13.10
CA THR A 46 -13.23 -0.01 -12.24
C THR A 46 -12.45 -1.29 -12.56
N SER A 47 -11.61 -1.27 -13.60
CA SER A 47 -10.75 -2.37 -13.99
C SER A 47 -9.60 -1.87 -14.89
N VAL A 48 -8.52 -2.63 -14.97
CA VAL A 48 -7.43 -2.34 -15.92
C VAL A 48 -7.92 -2.37 -17.36
N ARG A 49 -8.85 -3.24 -17.69
CA ARG A 49 -9.48 -3.28 -19.01
C ARG A 49 -10.20 -1.97 -19.35
N ALA A 50 -10.98 -1.42 -18.42
CA ALA A 50 -11.65 -0.14 -18.60
C ALA A 50 -10.64 1.01 -18.74
N LEU A 51 -9.58 1.00 -17.91
CA LEU A 51 -8.46 1.93 -18.01
C LEU A 51 -7.81 1.91 -19.40
N LEU A 52 -7.51 0.71 -19.93
CA LEU A 52 -6.85 0.54 -21.23
C LEU A 52 -7.74 0.87 -22.42
N ALA A 53 -9.07 0.70 -22.29
CA ALA A 53 -10.01 1.08 -23.31
C ALA A 53 -10.03 2.60 -23.51
N ALA A 54 -9.92 3.37 -22.44
CA ALA A 54 -9.89 4.83 -22.47
C ALA A 54 -8.47 5.40 -22.67
N HIS A 55 -7.44 4.73 -22.13
CA HIS A 55 -6.05 5.20 -22.07
C HIS A 55 -5.07 4.08 -22.45
N PRO A 56 -4.94 3.72 -23.74
CA PRO A 56 -4.11 2.59 -24.18
C PRO A 56 -2.61 2.73 -23.90
N GLY A 57 -2.11 3.94 -23.69
CA GLY A 57 -0.69 4.23 -23.41
C GLY A 57 -0.15 3.56 -22.14
N TYR A 58 -1.00 3.13 -21.20
CA TYR A 58 -0.55 2.36 -20.03
C TYR A 58 0.03 1.00 -20.39
N ARG A 59 -0.26 0.45 -21.60
CA ARG A 59 0.39 -0.78 -22.10
C ARG A 59 1.88 -0.59 -22.30
N ASP A 60 2.28 0.56 -22.82
CA ASP A 60 3.70 0.85 -23.09
C ASP A 60 4.48 1.01 -21.79
N ALA A 61 3.92 1.71 -20.81
CA ALA A 61 4.53 1.85 -19.49
C ALA A 61 4.67 0.48 -18.78
N ALA A 62 3.64 -0.36 -18.82
CA ALA A 62 3.70 -1.72 -18.28
C ALA A 62 4.72 -2.59 -19.03
N ALA A 63 4.74 -2.54 -20.37
CA ALA A 63 5.68 -3.29 -21.19
C ALA A 63 7.15 -2.90 -20.91
N GLN A 64 7.39 -1.61 -20.64
CA GLN A 64 8.71 -1.13 -20.25
C GLN A 64 9.19 -1.73 -18.92
N LEU A 65 8.31 -1.78 -17.91
CA LEU A 65 8.63 -2.45 -16.64
C LEU A 65 8.85 -3.95 -16.83
N LEU A 66 7.97 -4.62 -17.56
CA LEU A 66 8.05 -6.07 -17.82
C LEU A 66 9.28 -6.47 -18.64
N GLY A 67 9.83 -5.57 -19.47
CA GLY A 67 11.06 -5.76 -20.23
C GLY A 67 12.34 -5.58 -19.40
N ALA A 68 12.24 -5.03 -18.19
CA ALA A 68 13.39 -4.84 -17.33
C ALA A 68 13.80 -6.14 -16.62
N ALA A 69 15.11 -6.33 -16.42
CA ALA A 69 15.63 -7.48 -15.70
C ALA A 69 15.22 -7.44 -14.21
N VAL A 70 14.78 -8.57 -13.67
CA VAL A 70 14.50 -8.70 -12.24
C VAL A 70 15.80 -8.62 -11.45
N ARG A 71 15.88 -7.72 -10.47
CA ARG A 71 17.03 -7.57 -9.58
C ARG A 71 16.84 -8.39 -8.32
N VAL A 72 17.83 -9.19 -7.95
CA VAL A 72 17.87 -9.88 -6.64
C VAL A 72 18.65 -9.01 -5.67
N LEU A 73 18.00 -8.49 -4.64
CA LEU A 73 18.57 -7.51 -3.74
C LEU A 73 18.74 -8.07 -2.32
N GLY A 74 19.93 -7.86 -1.75
CA GLY A 74 20.23 -8.18 -0.36
C GLY A 74 19.66 -7.14 0.62
N PRO A 75 19.81 -7.38 1.93
CA PRO A 75 19.21 -6.54 2.99
C PRO A 75 19.91 -5.20 3.21
N ALA A 76 21.10 -5.01 2.65
CA ALA A 76 21.88 -3.79 2.89
C ALA A 76 21.17 -2.55 2.31
N HIS A 77 20.92 -1.55 3.18
CA HIS A 77 20.20 -0.32 2.84
C HIS A 77 18.81 -0.51 2.24
N LEU A 78 18.21 -1.70 2.43
CA LEU A 78 16.86 -2.03 2.02
C LEU A 78 15.86 -1.70 3.14
N LEU A 79 14.77 -1.03 2.80
CA LEU A 79 13.57 -0.96 3.61
C LEU A 79 12.51 -1.85 2.95
N TYR A 80 12.37 -3.07 3.46
CA TYR A 80 11.38 -4.02 2.96
C TYR A 80 10.01 -3.77 3.61
N VAL A 81 8.98 -3.65 2.79
CA VAL A 81 7.58 -3.44 3.19
C VAL A 81 6.82 -4.74 2.97
N ALA A 82 6.34 -5.36 4.05
CA ALA A 82 5.57 -6.60 3.99
C ALA A 82 4.07 -6.33 3.73
N GLN A 83 3.30 -7.39 3.51
CA GLN A 83 1.85 -7.30 3.34
C GLN A 83 1.17 -6.56 4.51
N ARG A 84 0.25 -5.66 4.21
CA ARG A 84 -0.41 -4.72 5.15
C ARG A 84 0.55 -3.80 5.89
N GLU A 85 1.62 -3.41 5.22
CA GLU A 85 2.53 -2.39 5.69
C GLU A 85 2.69 -1.29 4.65
N LEU A 86 3.11 -0.12 5.12
CA LEU A 86 3.57 0.99 4.31
C LEU A 86 4.79 1.65 4.92
N ALA A 87 5.56 2.33 4.11
CA ALA A 87 6.62 3.22 4.56
C ALA A 87 6.78 4.38 3.58
N ALA A 88 7.25 5.52 4.06
CA ALA A 88 7.61 6.67 3.24
C ALA A 88 9.02 7.14 3.55
N VAL A 89 9.78 7.54 2.54
CA VAL A 89 11.21 7.92 2.65
C VAL A 89 11.49 9.14 1.80
N ALA A 90 12.37 10.00 2.28
CA ALA A 90 12.90 11.11 1.49
C ALA A 90 14.16 10.68 0.71
N PRO A 91 14.46 11.26 -0.47
CA PRO A 91 15.58 10.83 -1.30
C PRO A 91 16.96 11.07 -0.67
N HIS A 92 17.02 11.92 0.36
CA HIS A 92 18.24 12.21 1.12
C HIS A 92 18.39 11.38 2.40
N ASP A 93 17.51 10.40 2.62
CA ASP A 93 17.63 9.49 3.75
C ASP A 93 18.97 8.75 3.70
N LYS A 94 19.63 8.65 4.87
CA LYS A 94 20.97 8.05 4.97
C LYS A 94 20.91 6.54 5.20
N ASN A 95 19.80 6.04 5.70
CA ASN A 95 19.63 4.66 6.13
C ASN A 95 19.00 3.77 5.07
N VAL A 96 18.28 4.37 4.10
CA VAL A 96 17.56 3.67 3.04
C VAL A 96 18.09 4.11 1.68
N GLN A 97 18.35 3.16 0.79
CA GLN A 97 18.66 3.38 -0.62
C GLN A 97 17.55 2.79 -1.49
N ILE A 98 17.04 1.64 -1.09
CA ILE A 98 15.96 0.95 -1.78
C ILE A 98 14.80 0.77 -0.80
N ILE A 99 13.61 1.16 -1.22
CA ILE A 99 12.35 0.70 -0.61
C ILE A 99 11.72 -0.33 -1.55
N GLY A 100 11.24 -1.45 -1.02
CA GLY A 100 10.72 -2.50 -1.89
C GLY A 100 9.80 -3.50 -1.19
N SER A 101 9.12 -4.29 -2.01
CA SER A 101 8.24 -5.39 -1.60
C SER A 101 8.18 -6.44 -2.68
N ASP A 102 7.89 -7.68 -2.32
CA ASP A 102 7.67 -8.78 -3.26
C ASP A 102 6.58 -9.75 -2.77
N ASP A 103 6.46 -10.90 -3.45
CA ASP A 103 5.44 -11.92 -3.20
C ASP A 103 3.99 -11.42 -3.38
N ALA A 104 3.79 -10.34 -4.15
CA ALA A 104 2.48 -9.80 -4.48
C ALA A 104 1.83 -10.61 -5.63
N THR A 105 1.28 -11.78 -5.32
CA THR A 105 0.57 -12.63 -6.31
C THR A 105 -0.79 -12.01 -6.66
N SER A 106 -1.78 -12.09 -5.77
CA SER A 106 -3.07 -11.39 -5.91
C SER A 106 -3.06 -9.99 -5.31
N CYS A 107 -2.05 -9.64 -4.52
CA CYS A 107 -1.84 -8.32 -3.93
C CYS A 107 -1.33 -7.30 -4.95
N ILE A 108 -1.43 -6.02 -4.61
CA ILE A 108 -0.88 -4.93 -5.42
C ILE A 108 0.08 -4.09 -4.56
N ILE A 109 1.28 -3.89 -5.08
CA ILE A 109 2.26 -2.95 -4.52
C ILE A 109 1.93 -1.58 -5.09
N VAL A 110 1.73 -0.62 -4.19
CA VAL A 110 1.38 0.76 -4.52
C VAL A 110 2.55 1.65 -4.20
N VAL A 111 2.94 2.49 -5.14
CA VAL A 111 3.98 3.51 -4.95
C VAL A 111 3.38 4.89 -5.19
N VAL A 112 3.58 5.80 -4.25
CA VAL A 112 3.24 7.22 -4.37
C VAL A 112 4.54 8.01 -4.29
N ARG A 113 4.80 8.85 -5.29
CA ARG A 113 6.02 9.67 -5.35
C ARG A 113 5.66 11.14 -5.57
N HIS A 114 6.39 12.06 -4.95
CA HIS A 114 6.33 13.48 -5.28
C HIS A 114 7.48 13.84 -6.23
N SER A 115 7.15 14.21 -7.47
CA SER A 115 8.15 14.41 -8.54
C SER A 115 9.14 15.53 -8.25
N GLY A 116 8.73 16.58 -7.53
CA GLY A 116 9.58 17.72 -7.21
C GLY A 116 10.57 17.43 -6.07
N SER A 117 10.11 16.81 -4.97
CA SER A 117 10.96 16.50 -3.82
C SER A 117 11.69 15.15 -3.95
N GLY A 118 11.15 14.23 -4.76
CA GLY A 118 11.62 12.85 -4.82
C GLY A 118 11.16 11.98 -3.64
N ALA A 119 10.39 12.51 -2.69
CA ALA A 119 9.83 11.70 -1.60
C ALA A 119 8.95 10.58 -2.16
N VAL A 120 9.09 9.38 -1.59
CA VAL A 120 8.40 8.18 -2.05
C VAL A 120 7.77 7.43 -0.89
N ALA A 121 6.54 6.95 -1.07
CA ALA A 121 5.90 5.96 -0.21
C ALA A 121 5.62 4.69 -0.98
N LEU A 122 5.75 3.53 -0.33
CA LEU A 122 5.40 2.23 -0.86
C LEU A 122 4.51 1.50 0.14
N ALA A 123 3.48 0.83 -0.35
CA ALA A 123 2.61 -0.05 0.43
C ALA A 123 2.37 -1.37 -0.29
N HIS A 124 2.19 -2.46 0.47
CA HIS A 124 1.77 -3.76 -0.05
C HIS A 124 0.33 -4.03 0.42
N LEU A 125 -0.60 -3.91 -0.51
CA LEU A 125 -2.04 -3.96 -0.22
C LEU A 125 -2.66 -5.29 -0.66
N ASP A 126 -3.55 -5.82 0.20
CA ASP A 126 -4.33 -7.03 -0.03
C ASP A 126 -5.85 -6.80 0.01
N GLY A 127 -6.26 -5.53 0.04
CA GLY A 127 -7.66 -5.11 0.16
C GLY A 127 -8.05 -4.62 1.55
N SER A 128 -7.34 -5.06 2.60
CA SER A 128 -7.59 -4.61 3.96
C SER A 128 -7.01 -3.20 4.17
N GLY A 129 -7.79 -2.30 4.77
CA GLY A 129 -7.31 -0.96 5.14
C GLY A 129 -6.88 -0.07 3.97
N THR A 130 -7.30 -0.37 2.74
CA THR A 130 -6.82 0.30 1.51
C THR A 130 -7.07 1.82 1.53
N ALA A 131 -8.24 2.27 1.97
CA ALA A 131 -8.56 3.69 1.98
C ALA A 131 -7.70 4.48 2.96
N ASP A 132 -7.50 3.94 4.16
CA ASP A 132 -6.64 4.55 5.19
C ASP A 132 -5.18 4.55 4.74
N ALA A 133 -4.73 3.47 4.09
CA ALA A 133 -3.37 3.38 3.53
C ALA A 133 -3.14 4.43 2.44
N ALA A 134 -4.07 4.59 1.49
CA ALA A 134 -3.97 5.60 0.44
C ALA A 134 -3.86 7.02 1.03
N ALA A 135 -4.70 7.34 2.00
CA ALA A 135 -4.65 8.63 2.71
C ALA A 135 -3.33 8.81 3.47
N ALA A 136 -2.86 7.78 4.18
CA ALA A 136 -1.60 7.83 4.91
C ALA A 136 -0.40 8.00 3.98
N MET A 137 -0.33 7.27 2.86
CA MET A 137 0.75 7.40 1.88
C MET A 137 0.86 8.83 1.32
N VAL A 138 -0.27 9.41 0.90
CA VAL A 138 -0.31 10.79 0.39
C VAL A 138 0.11 11.77 1.48
N ALA A 139 -0.43 11.67 2.68
CA ALA A 139 -0.08 12.55 3.79
C ALA A 139 1.42 12.48 4.14
N ARG A 140 2.00 11.26 4.18
CA ARG A 140 3.43 11.07 4.45
C ARG A 140 4.32 11.66 3.35
N VAL A 141 3.98 11.43 2.08
CA VAL A 141 4.73 12.00 0.96
C VAL A 141 4.66 13.53 0.97
N GLN A 142 3.47 14.11 1.20
CA GLN A 142 3.31 15.56 1.32
C GLN A 142 4.11 16.14 2.50
N GLN A 143 4.12 15.45 3.65
CA GLN A 143 4.92 15.84 4.80
C GLN A 143 6.42 15.89 4.48
N LEU A 144 6.92 14.88 3.73
CA LEU A 144 8.33 14.81 3.30
C LEU A 144 8.64 15.78 2.15
N ALA A 145 7.63 16.25 1.44
CA ALA A 145 7.76 17.21 0.34
C ALA A 145 7.63 18.68 0.79
N VAL A 146 7.51 18.96 2.08
CA VAL A 146 7.45 20.33 2.61
C VAL A 146 8.69 21.13 2.18
N GLY A 147 8.47 22.30 1.60
CA GLY A 147 9.56 23.13 1.03
C GLY A 147 9.80 22.94 -0.47
N TYR A 148 9.08 22.00 -1.10
CA TYR A 148 9.11 21.77 -2.54
C TYR A 148 7.75 22.11 -3.16
N PRO A 149 7.45 23.37 -3.48
CA PRO A 149 6.15 23.79 -3.99
C PRO A 149 5.87 23.27 -5.41
N GLU A 150 6.91 22.94 -6.15
CA GLU A 150 6.82 22.42 -7.51
C GLU A 150 6.88 20.90 -7.50
N GLY A 151 6.09 20.29 -8.36
CA GLY A 151 5.98 18.84 -8.49
C GLY A 151 4.53 18.38 -8.38
N ARG A 152 4.33 17.11 -8.68
CA ARG A 152 3.03 16.44 -8.61
C ARG A 152 3.15 15.13 -7.87
N LEU A 153 2.04 14.62 -7.37
CA LEU A 153 1.96 13.26 -6.86
C LEU A 153 1.80 12.31 -8.04
N GLU A 154 2.60 11.27 -8.06
CA GLU A 154 2.61 10.20 -9.05
C GLU A 154 2.22 8.90 -8.38
N LEU A 155 1.30 8.16 -9.00
CA LEU A 155 0.80 6.86 -8.53
C LEU A 155 1.28 5.76 -9.47
N GLN A 156 1.85 4.69 -8.91
CA GLN A 156 2.29 3.52 -9.66
C GLN A 156 1.75 2.25 -8.98
N LEU A 157 1.18 1.36 -9.78
CA LEU A 157 0.56 0.11 -9.32
C LEU A 157 1.25 -1.08 -9.99
N VAL A 158 1.74 -2.04 -9.20
CA VAL A 158 2.40 -3.25 -9.72
C VAL A 158 1.97 -4.47 -8.90
N GLY A 159 1.68 -5.58 -9.56
CA GLY A 159 1.28 -6.84 -8.94
C GLY A 159 -0.15 -7.24 -9.30
N GLY A 160 -0.65 -8.27 -8.64
CA GLY A 160 -1.90 -8.91 -9.04
C GLY A 160 -1.82 -9.49 -10.47
N PHE A 161 -2.75 -10.34 -10.80
CA PHE A 161 -2.87 -10.95 -12.13
C PHE A 161 -4.35 -11.28 -12.40
N THR A 162 -4.67 -11.83 -13.57
CA THR A 162 -6.02 -12.31 -13.85
C THR A 162 -6.25 -13.62 -13.10
N ASP A 163 -6.56 -13.51 -11.81
CA ASP A 163 -6.84 -14.66 -10.97
C ASP A 163 -8.29 -15.16 -11.14
N PRO A 164 -8.55 -16.48 -10.91
CA PRO A 164 -9.87 -17.07 -11.12
C PRO A 164 -10.98 -16.47 -10.25
N HIS A 165 -10.64 -15.91 -9.10
CA HIS A 165 -11.57 -15.32 -8.14
C HIS A 165 -11.73 -13.81 -8.30
N ARG A 166 -10.92 -13.18 -9.19
CA ARG A 166 -10.90 -11.74 -9.46
C ARG A 166 -10.50 -10.86 -8.25
N TYR A 167 -9.77 -11.42 -7.31
CA TYR A 167 -9.29 -10.66 -6.15
C TYR A 167 -8.44 -9.47 -6.56
N SER A 168 -7.56 -9.65 -7.56
CA SER A 168 -6.71 -8.57 -8.09
C SER A 168 -7.50 -7.46 -8.77
N ASP A 169 -8.56 -7.80 -9.54
CA ASP A 169 -9.43 -6.82 -10.18
C ASP A 169 -10.21 -5.98 -9.15
N GLU A 170 -10.75 -6.65 -8.11
CA GLU A 170 -11.47 -5.98 -7.03
C GLU A 170 -10.54 -5.07 -6.21
N LEU A 171 -9.32 -5.53 -5.96
CA LEU A 171 -8.30 -4.75 -5.28
C LEU A 171 -7.90 -3.52 -6.11
N PHE A 172 -7.68 -3.67 -7.42
CA PHE A 172 -7.39 -2.54 -8.31
C PHE A 172 -8.50 -1.49 -8.24
N ALA A 173 -9.76 -1.91 -8.37
CA ALA A 173 -10.91 -1.00 -8.29
C ALA A 173 -10.97 -0.27 -6.93
N ASN A 174 -10.73 -1.00 -5.83
CA ASN A 174 -10.71 -0.43 -4.48
C ASN A 174 -9.56 0.58 -4.30
N ILE A 175 -8.36 0.28 -4.79
CA ILE A 175 -7.21 1.21 -4.77
C ILE A 175 -7.55 2.47 -5.55
N MET A 176 -7.98 2.34 -6.80
CA MET A 176 -8.32 3.48 -7.66
C MET A 176 -9.40 4.36 -7.02
N LEU A 177 -10.46 3.76 -6.48
CA LEU A 177 -11.52 4.48 -5.78
C LEU A 177 -11.01 5.18 -4.52
N SER A 178 -10.09 4.55 -3.77
CA SER A 178 -9.51 5.12 -2.56
C SER A 178 -8.71 6.39 -2.87
N PHE A 179 -7.86 6.37 -3.89
CA PHE A 179 -7.13 7.55 -4.33
C PHE A 179 -8.03 8.60 -4.97
N HIS A 180 -9.03 8.19 -5.76
CA HIS A 180 -9.98 9.10 -6.39
C HIS A 180 -10.82 9.90 -5.38
N ARG A 181 -11.03 9.38 -4.17
CA ARG A 181 -11.75 10.05 -3.08
C ARG A 181 -10.88 11.02 -2.26
N LEU A 182 -9.59 11.05 -2.47
CA LEU A 182 -8.72 12.04 -1.82
C LEU A 182 -8.94 13.43 -2.43
N THR A 183 -8.71 14.47 -1.62
CA THR A 183 -8.87 15.88 -2.06
C THR A 183 -7.62 16.42 -2.74
N VAL A 184 -6.71 15.55 -3.17
CA VAL A 184 -5.40 15.89 -3.72
C VAL A 184 -5.27 15.27 -5.10
N GLU A 185 -4.81 16.07 -6.07
CA GLU A 185 -4.53 15.61 -7.41
C GLU A 185 -3.38 14.59 -7.42
N ILE A 186 -3.60 13.44 -8.03
CA ILE A 186 -2.61 12.39 -8.18
C ILE A 186 -2.63 11.81 -9.60
N ASP A 187 -1.46 11.73 -10.22
CA ASP A 187 -1.29 11.28 -11.61
C ASP A 187 -0.92 9.78 -11.62
N LEU A 188 -1.79 8.93 -12.19
CA LEU A 188 -1.48 7.55 -12.43
C LEU A 188 -0.44 7.45 -13.57
N THR A 189 0.78 7.08 -13.25
CA THR A 189 1.88 6.98 -14.23
C THR A 189 2.19 5.55 -14.66
N LEU A 190 1.80 4.54 -13.85
CA LEU A 190 2.00 3.13 -14.14
C LEU A 190 0.87 2.28 -13.57
N ALA A 191 0.34 1.36 -14.36
CA ALA A 191 -0.60 0.32 -13.93
C ALA A 191 -0.17 -1.03 -14.52
N CYS A 192 0.92 -1.63 -14.00
CA CYS A 192 1.38 -2.97 -14.36
C CYS A 192 0.75 -4.01 -13.43
N CYS A 193 -0.57 -4.20 -13.57
CA CYS A 193 -1.35 -5.08 -12.70
C CYS A 193 -2.47 -5.78 -13.46
N CYS A 194 -3.07 -6.79 -12.84
CA CYS A 194 -4.16 -7.59 -13.39
C CYS A 194 -3.82 -8.14 -14.79
N GLU A 195 -4.60 -7.82 -15.82
CA GLU A 195 -4.38 -8.34 -17.18
C GLU A 195 -3.03 -7.91 -17.79
N LEU A 196 -2.47 -6.76 -17.40
CA LEU A 196 -1.15 -6.30 -17.86
C LEU A 196 0.01 -7.03 -17.17
N ASN A 197 -0.25 -7.67 -16.04
CA ASN A 197 0.74 -8.45 -15.29
C ASN A 197 0.47 -9.96 -15.37
N THR A 198 -0.20 -10.44 -16.42
CA THR A 198 -0.60 -11.84 -16.54
C THR A 198 0.15 -12.52 -17.69
N ALA A 199 0.84 -13.59 -17.37
CA ALA A 199 1.36 -14.53 -18.36
C ALA A 199 0.24 -15.45 -18.85
N LEU A 200 0.02 -15.48 -20.16
CA LEU A 200 -0.89 -16.38 -20.84
C LEU A 200 -0.06 -17.44 -21.58
N GLY A 201 0.27 -18.55 -20.96
CA GLY A 201 1.06 -19.58 -21.61
C GLY A 201 0.95 -20.94 -20.93
N GLY A 202 0.46 -21.95 -21.67
CA GLY A 202 0.64 -23.39 -21.36
C GLY A 202 -0.06 -23.95 -20.12
N GLY A 203 -0.93 -23.18 -19.45
CA GLY A 203 -1.56 -23.60 -18.20
C GLY A 203 -2.49 -22.54 -17.62
N SER A 204 -2.55 -22.47 -16.31
CA SER A 204 -3.29 -21.44 -15.57
C SER A 204 -2.59 -20.07 -15.70
N PRO A 205 -3.33 -18.95 -15.68
CA PRO A 205 -2.75 -17.61 -15.62
C PRO A 205 -1.80 -17.46 -14.43
N ALA A 206 -0.70 -16.73 -14.61
CA ALA A 206 0.28 -16.46 -13.57
C ALA A 206 0.79 -15.00 -13.64
N PRO A 207 1.18 -14.39 -12.51
CA PRO A 207 1.76 -13.06 -12.52
C PRO A 207 3.16 -13.06 -13.17
N LEU A 208 3.45 -12.00 -13.93
CA LEU A 208 4.76 -11.77 -14.55
C LEU A 208 5.76 -11.14 -13.57
N VAL A 209 5.30 -10.14 -12.82
CA VAL A 209 6.08 -9.44 -11.79
C VAL A 209 5.30 -9.48 -10.48
N THR A 210 5.95 -9.97 -9.43
CA THR A 210 5.38 -10.06 -8.07
C THR A 210 6.11 -9.19 -7.05
N GLY A 211 7.14 -8.45 -7.49
CA GLY A 211 7.90 -7.62 -6.59
C GLY A 211 8.63 -6.48 -7.30
N VAL A 212 8.77 -5.37 -6.59
CA VAL A 212 9.46 -4.18 -7.08
C VAL A 212 10.34 -3.55 -6.01
N GLY A 213 11.41 -2.91 -6.47
CA GLY A 213 12.20 -1.98 -5.70
C GLY A 213 12.13 -0.59 -6.30
N VAL A 214 12.23 0.43 -5.45
CA VAL A 214 12.38 1.83 -5.84
C VAL A 214 13.71 2.35 -5.30
N ASP A 215 14.60 2.82 -6.19
CA ASP A 215 15.75 3.62 -5.79
C ASP A 215 15.26 4.99 -5.34
N ILE A 216 15.41 5.31 -4.05
CA ILE A 216 14.86 6.54 -3.50
C ILE A 216 15.53 7.81 -4.01
N ARG A 217 16.76 7.72 -4.51
CA ARG A 217 17.51 8.88 -5.04
C ARG A 217 17.18 9.14 -6.48
N ALA A 218 17.22 8.09 -7.31
CA ALA A 218 16.88 8.19 -8.73
C ALA A 218 15.36 8.29 -8.95
N GLY A 219 14.57 7.67 -8.06
CA GLY A 219 13.13 7.52 -8.23
C GLY A 219 12.76 6.39 -9.21
N ASP A 220 13.74 5.57 -9.61
CA ASP A 220 13.55 4.48 -10.55
C ASP A 220 12.84 3.31 -9.88
N LEU A 221 11.74 2.87 -10.47
CA LEU A 221 11.03 1.65 -10.11
C LEU A 221 11.45 0.52 -11.06
N PHE A 222 11.76 -0.64 -10.50
CA PHE A 222 12.23 -1.81 -11.24
C PHE A 222 11.74 -3.12 -10.63
N PRO A 223 11.60 -4.22 -11.41
CA PRO A 223 11.26 -5.53 -10.86
C PRO A 223 12.35 -6.02 -9.92
N ALA A 224 11.97 -6.55 -8.76
CA ALA A 224 12.91 -7.02 -7.76
C ALA A 224 12.37 -8.19 -6.94
N THR A 225 13.29 -8.97 -6.36
CA THR A 225 13.02 -9.98 -5.33
C THR A 225 13.98 -9.79 -4.16
N PHE A 226 13.51 -10.14 -2.96
CA PHE A 226 14.20 -9.88 -1.71
C PHE A 226 14.33 -11.17 -0.91
N PRO A 227 15.43 -11.94 -1.06
CA PRO A 227 15.64 -13.17 -0.29
C PRO A 227 15.69 -12.93 1.23
N ASP A 228 16.24 -11.78 1.65
CA ASP A 228 16.22 -11.32 3.04
C ASP A 228 15.29 -10.11 3.16
N LYS A 229 14.20 -10.30 3.89
CA LYS A 229 13.12 -9.32 4.06
C LYS A 229 13.24 -8.48 5.34
N GLY A 230 14.37 -8.58 6.01
CA GLY A 230 14.66 -7.86 7.25
C GLY A 230 14.04 -8.50 8.50
N PRO A 231 14.05 -7.77 9.62
CA PRO A 231 13.75 -8.34 10.92
C PRO A 231 12.27 -8.69 11.11
N GLU A 232 12.02 -9.67 11.99
CA GLU A 232 10.74 -10.04 12.59
C GLU A 232 9.63 -10.37 11.57
N LEU A 233 9.97 -10.93 10.42
CA LEU A 233 8.99 -11.27 9.39
C LEU A 233 7.83 -12.14 9.93
N PRO A 234 8.04 -13.16 10.78
CA PRO A 234 6.94 -13.93 11.38
C PRO A 234 6.00 -13.09 12.26
N LEU A 235 6.53 -12.16 13.06
CA LEU A 235 5.73 -11.22 13.85
C LEU A 235 4.94 -10.28 12.93
N ARG A 236 5.59 -9.68 11.94
CA ARG A 236 4.96 -8.76 10.98
C ARG A 236 3.84 -9.44 10.19
N GLY A 237 4.04 -10.71 9.81
CA GLY A 237 3.05 -11.53 9.14
C GLY A 237 1.91 -12.05 10.02
N ALA A 238 2.07 -12.10 11.34
CA ALA A 238 1.05 -12.66 12.24
C ALA A 238 -0.32 -11.99 12.10
N ARG A 239 -0.37 -10.68 11.86
CA ARG A 239 -1.60 -9.92 11.67
C ARG A 239 -2.39 -10.29 10.41
N THR A 240 -1.74 -10.85 9.39
CA THR A 240 -2.42 -11.21 8.14
C THR A 240 -3.15 -12.55 8.26
N ILE A 241 -2.77 -13.39 9.23
CA ILE A 241 -3.34 -14.72 9.46
C ILE A 241 -4.37 -14.70 10.60
N THR A 242 -4.18 -13.79 11.57
CA THR A 242 -5.04 -13.70 12.76
C THR A 242 -6.14 -12.66 12.58
N GLY A 243 -7.16 -12.71 13.43
CA GLY A 243 -8.15 -11.65 13.59
C GLY A 243 -7.72 -10.59 14.60
N GLY A 244 -8.63 -9.67 14.94
CA GLY A 244 -8.44 -8.68 15.98
C GLY A 244 -8.39 -7.23 15.47
N PRO A 245 -8.22 -6.25 16.37
CA PRO A 245 -8.43 -4.84 16.07
C PRO A 245 -7.43 -4.26 15.07
N HIS A 246 -6.23 -4.85 14.97
CA HIS A 246 -5.18 -4.36 14.07
C HIS A 246 -4.99 -5.24 12.82
N SER A 247 -5.80 -6.29 12.64
CA SER A 247 -5.64 -7.23 11.52
C SER A 247 -5.87 -6.59 10.16
N ALA A 248 -6.83 -5.65 10.07
CA ALA A 248 -7.16 -4.95 8.81
C ALA A 248 -6.35 -3.67 8.59
N GLN A 249 -5.53 -3.24 9.54
CA GLN A 249 -4.76 -2.00 9.41
C GLN A 249 -3.52 -2.19 8.55
N VAL A 250 -3.20 -1.18 7.75
CA VAL A 250 -1.89 -1.05 7.10
C VAL A 250 -1.00 -0.19 7.98
N LEU A 251 0.12 -0.72 8.45
CA LEU A 251 0.97 -0.05 9.44
C LEU A 251 2.15 0.66 8.77
N ASP A 252 2.40 1.89 9.19
CA ASP A 252 3.63 2.63 8.84
C ASP A 252 4.79 2.08 9.67
N ILE A 253 5.81 1.55 8.97
CA ILE A 253 6.95 0.85 9.58
C ILE A 253 8.24 1.67 9.60
N TYR A 254 8.23 2.94 9.16
CA TYR A 254 9.45 3.74 9.14
C TYR A 254 9.27 5.09 9.81
N ASP A 255 10.06 5.33 10.84
CA ASP A 255 10.11 6.60 11.56
C ASP A 255 11.18 7.51 10.94
N ASN A 256 10.74 8.44 10.08
CA ASN A 256 11.62 9.42 9.43
C ASN A 256 12.27 10.40 10.41
N GLY A 257 11.70 10.63 11.59
CA GLY A 257 12.25 11.56 12.58
C GLY A 257 13.54 11.06 13.18
N VAL A 258 13.66 9.74 13.37
CA VAL A 258 14.84 9.08 13.94
C VAL A 258 15.56 8.18 12.93
N GLY A 259 15.03 7.97 11.74
CA GLY A 259 15.63 7.14 10.69
C GLY A 259 15.68 5.65 11.05
N MET A 260 14.64 5.13 11.69
CA MET A 260 14.57 3.76 12.19
C MET A 260 13.39 2.98 11.63
N LEU A 261 13.64 1.68 11.39
CA LEU A 261 12.56 0.73 11.19
C LEU A 261 11.83 0.49 12.51
N ARG A 262 10.50 0.55 12.49
CA ARG A 262 9.63 0.37 13.64
C ARG A 262 8.65 -0.77 13.41
N VAL A 263 8.65 -1.77 14.29
CA VAL A 263 7.69 -2.87 14.28
C VAL A 263 6.75 -2.73 15.46
N GLY A 264 5.46 -2.60 15.18
CA GLY A 264 4.40 -2.45 16.18
C GLY A 264 4.41 -1.11 16.90
N PRO A 265 3.73 -1.03 18.08
CA PRO A 265 3.00 -2.13 18.69
C PRO A 265 1.70 -2.43 17.95
N PHE A 266 1.26 -3.66 17.99
CA PHE A 266 -0.06 -4.09 17.55
C PHE A 266 -0.52 -5.32 18.35
N ASN A 267 -1.79 -5.62 18.24
CA ASN A 267 -2.38 -6.79 18.86
C ASN A 267 -3.14 -7.62 17.82
N TYR A 268 -3.28 -8.90 18.08
CA TYR A 268 -4.11 -9.83 17.33
C TYR A 268 -4.79 -10.81 18.29
N ASP A 269 -5.87 -11.43 17.83
CA ASP A 269 -6.58 -12.42 18.60
C ASP A 269 -5.86 -13.78 18.55
N PRO A 270 -5.84 -14.54 19.64
CA PRO A 270 -5.26 -15.87 19.64
C PRO A 270 -5.87 -16.75 18.55
N LEU A 271 -5.04 -17.37 17.71
CA LEU A 271 -5.49 -18.25 16.66
C LEU A 271 -5.89 -19.61 17.26
N ARG A 272 -7.18 -19.88 17.34
CA ARG A 272 -7.69 -21.18 17.83
C ARG A 272 -7.29 -22.29 16.86
N GLY A 273 -6.78 -23.38 17.42
CA GLY A 273 -6.38 -24.55 16.63
C GLY A 273 -5.08 -24.35 15.85
N VAL A 274 -4.21 -23.41 16.24
CA VAL A 274 -2.90 -23.22 15.61
C VAL A 274 -2.05 -24.49 15.60
N ASP A 275 -2.15 -25.34 16.63
CA ASP A 275 -1.48 -26.64 16.69
C ASP A 275 -1.95 -27.55 15.56
N LEU A 276 -3.25 -27.61 15.30
CA LEU A 276 -3.84 -28.40 14.22
C LEU A 276 -3.38 -27.90 12.83
N TRP A 277 -3.20 -26.59 12.66
CA TRP A 277 -2.62 -26.03 11.44
C TRP A 277 -1.18 -26.47 11.24
N LEU A 278 -0.37 -26.48 12.30
CA LEU A 278 1.04 -26.88 12.26
C LEU A 278 1.23 -28.37 11.96
N GLU A 279 0.24 -29.22 12.27
CA GLU A 279 0.23 -30.65 11.97
C GLU A 279 -0.16 -30.97 10.51
N GLN A 280 -0.75 -29.99 9.78
CA GLN A 280 -1.17 -30.22 8.40
C GLN A 280 0.01 -30.35 7.43
N SER A 281 -0.23 -31.02 6.29
CA SER A 281 0.74 -31.08 5.20
C SER A 281 0.98 -29.72 4.56
N ASP A 282 2.09 -29.59 3.85
CA ASP A 282 2.41 -28.35 3.11
C ASP A 282 1.36 -28.05 2.04
N ASP A 283 0.87 -29.07 1.34
CA ASP A 283 -0.20 -28.91 0.34
C ASP A 283 -1.49 -28.40 0.99
N PHE A 284 -1.84 -28.92 2.17
CA PHE A 284 -3.02 -28.47 2.88
C PHE A 284 -2.90 -27.00 3.30
N ILE A 285 -1.76 -26.59 3.85
CA ILE A 285 -1.49 -25.19 4.22
C ILE A 285 -1.56 -24.30 2.98
N LEU A 286 -0.94 -24.69 1.87
CA LEU A 286 -0.93 -23.96 0.63
C LEU A 286 -2.37 -23.73 0.10
N GLN A 287 -3.17 -24.80 0.05
CA GLN A 287 -4.54 -24.73 -0.50
C GLN A 287 -5.51 -23.92 0.38
N HIS A 288 -5.28 -23.82 1.69
CA HIS A 288 -6.23 -23.19 2.61
C HIS A 288 -5.80 -21.82 3.13
N LEU A 289 -4.51 -21.48 3.05
CA LEU A 289 -3.98 -20.19 3.52
C LEU A 289 -3.47 -19.30 2.40
N SER A 290 -3.51 -19.75 1.14
CA SER A 290 -3.28 -18.90 -0.02
C SER A 290 -4.60 -18.62 -0.75
N THR A 291 -4.71 -17.41 -1.31
CA THR A 291 -5.78 -17.04 -2.26
C THR A 291 -5.48 -17.50 -3.68
N THR A 292 -4.22 -17.81 -3.98
CA THR A 292 -3.72 -18.18 -5.32
C THR A 292 -2.69 -19.31 -5.26
N PRO A 293 -3.06 -20.50 -4.72
CA PRO A 293 -2.11 -21.58 -4.38
C PRO A 293 -1.25 -22.06 -5.55
N ALA A 294 -1.75 -21.96 -6.78
CA ALA A 294 -1.04 -22.43 -7.98
C ALA A 294 0.17 -21.56 -8.38
N VAL A 295 0.28 -20.34 -7.85
CA VAL A 295 1.30 -19.35 -8.27
C VAL A 295 2.13 -18.80 -7.10
N GLU A 296 1.95 -19.34 -5.91
CA GLU A 296 2.73 -18.93 -4.74
C GLU A 296 4.22 -19.26 -4.89
N PRO A 297 5.11 -18.42 -4.37
CA PRO A 297 6.54 -18.71 -4.40
C PRO A 297 6.89 -19.93 -3.55
N PRO A 298 7.99 -20.65 -3.86
CA PRO A 298 8.37 -21.89 -3.17
C PRO A 298 8.54 -21.76 -1.65
N HIS A 299 8.85 -20.57 -1.15
CA HIS A 299 9.03 -20.28 0.27
C HIS A 299 7.73 -19.95 1.01
N PHE A 300 6.59 -19.83 0.33
CA PHE A 300 5.31 -19.43 0.92
C PHE A 300 4.94 -20.27 2.14
N VAL A 301 4.85 -21.59 1.99
CA VAL A 301 4.45 -22.49 3.08
C VAL A 301 5.44 -22.42 4.24
N HIS A 302 6.73 -22.33 3.96
CA HIS A 302 7.74 -22.16 5.01
C HIS A 302 7.50 -20.89 5.83
N ASN A 303 7.23 -19.77 5.19
CA ASN A 303 6.95 -18.50 5.85
C ASN A 303 5.66 -18.57 6.67
N ILE A 304 4.60 -19.19 6.13
CA ILE A 304 3.36 -19.43 6.88
C ILE A 304 3.61 -20.25 8.14
N ARG A 305 4.37 -21.36 8.05
CA ARG A 305 4.71 -22.18 9.21
C ARG A 305 5.50 -21.41 10.27
N MET A 306 6.45 -20.59 9.86
CA MET A 306 7.20 -19.73 10.78
C MET A 306 6.27 -18.75 11.50
N THR A 307 5.32 -18.16 10.77
CA THR A 307 4.32 -17.24 11.33
C THR A 307 3.35 -17.97 12.29
N LEU A 308 2.87 -19.17 11.93
CA LEU A 308 2.00 -19.98 12.80
C LEU A 308 2.73 -20.38 14.10
N LYS A 309 4.02 -20.77 14.02
CA LYS A 309 4.84 -21.05 15.21
C LYS A 309 5.00 -19.81 16.09
N PHE A 310 5.21 -18.65 15.48
CA PHE A 310 5.28 -17.41 16.22
C PHE A 310 3.96 -17.10 16.96
N ILE A 311 2.83 -17.24 16.28
CA ILE A 311 1.49 -17.04 16.88
C ILE A 311 1.25 -18.02 18.04
N GLN A 312 1.66 -19.29 17.88
CA GLN A 312 1.57 -20.31 18.93
C GLN A 312 2.37 -19.92 20.18
N GLN A 313 3.59 -19.41 19.99
CA GLN A 313 4.47 -18.99 21.08
C GLN A 313 4.01 -17.66 21.74
N HIS A 314 3.35 -16.79 20.95
CA HIS A 314 2.96 -15.45 21.37
C HIS A 314 1.46 -15.21 21.11
N PRO A 315 0.55 -15.97 21.77
CA PRO A 315 -0.90 -15.82 21.54
C PRO A 315 -1.46 -14.45 21.98
N PHE A 316 -0.72 -13.71 22.82
CA PHE A 316 -1.06 -12.39 23.33
C PHE A 316 0.13 -11.43 23.14
N PRO A 317 0.32 -10.91 21.93
CA PRO A 317 1.54 -10.13 21.61
C PRO A 317 1.67 -8.83 22.42
N ALA A 318 0.56 -8.22 22.82
CA ALA A 318 0.59 -7.05 23.70
C ALA A 318 1.28 -7.31 25.06
N VAL A 319 1.31 -8.58 25.50
CA VAL A 319 1.97 -8.96 26.78
C VAL A 319 3.36 -9.51 26.54
N THR A 320 3.52 -10.40 25.55
CA THR A 320 4.75 -11.19 25.38
C THR A 320 5.73 -10.57 24.40
N VAL A 321 5.26 -9.69 23.49
CA VAL A 321 6.09 -9.09 22.43
C VAL A 321 6.23 -7.57 22.63
N PHE A 322 5.12 -6.89 22.99
CA PHE A 322 5.09 -5.43 23.14
C PHE A 322 4.77 -5.01 24.59
N PRO A 323 5.60 -5.37 25.58
CA PRO A 323 5.38 -4.97 26.96
C PRO A 323 5.31 -3.43 27.04
N ASP A 324 4.44 -2.91 27.88
CA ASP A 324 4.18 -1.47 28.02
C ASP A 324 3.75 -0.79 26.72
N ASN A 325 3.23 -1.54 25.74
CA ASN A 325 2.83 -1.05 24.43
C ASN A 325 3.97 -0.37 23.66
N ARG A 326 5.20 -0.86 23.82
CA ARG A 326 6.38 -0.30 23.17
C ARG A 326 6.68 -1.00 21.85
N PRO A 327 6.95 -0.25 20.75
CA PRO A 327 7.37 -0.84 19.48
C PRO A 327 8.83 -1.34 19.59
N HIS A 328 9.19 -2.27 18.70
CA HIS A 328 10.57 -2.63 18.46
C HIS A 328 11.17 -1.67 17.43
N TYR A 329 12.33 -1.09 17.77
CA TYR A 329 13.08 -0.23 16.87
C TYR A 329 14.34 -0.93 16.38
N TYR A 330 14.66 -0.72 15.10
CA TYR A 330 15.87 -1.20 14.45
C TYR A 330 16.59 -0.02 13.83
N ARG A 331 17.86 0.16 14.18
CA ARG A 331 18.73 1.12 13.53
C ARG A 331 19.50 0.49 12.39
N ARG A 332 19.97 1.29 11.47
CA ARG A 332 20.89 0.84 10.44
C ARG A 332 22.29 0.65 11.03
N ASP A 333 22.87 -0.52 10.81
CA ASP A 333 24.27 -0.76 11.11
C ASP A 333 25.15 -0.21 9.98
N GLU A 334 26.14 0.62 10.33
CA GLU A 334 26.96 1.31 9.32
C GLU A 334 27.87 0.37 8.53
N GLN A 335 28.29 -0.76 9.14
CA GLN A 335 29.22 -1.70 8.51
C GLN A 335 28.51 -2.66 7.56
N SER A 336 27.42 -3.27 8.00
CA SER A 336 26.68 -4.26 7.21
C SER A 336 25.58 -3.63 6.34
N GLY A 337 25.15 -2.42 6.65
CA GLY A 337 23.98 -1.81 6.05
C GLY A 337 22.66 -2.52 6.39
N CYS A 338 22.64 -3.41 7.37
CA CYS A 338 21.46 -4.15 7.81
C CYS A 338 20.74 -3.48 8.97
N TRP A 339 19.48 -3.84 9.19
CA TRP A 339 18.72 -3.44 10.36
C TRP A 339 19.14 -4.26 11.59
N VAL A 340 19.56 -3.60 12.67
CA VAL A 340 19.94 -4.24 13.94
C VAL A 340 19.06 -3.71 15.06
N PRO A 341 18.63 -4.58 16.01
CA PRO A 341 17.71 -4.18 17.07
C PRO A 341 18.33 -3.14 17.99
N MET A 342 17.51 -2.17 18.39
CA MET A 342 17.82 -1.25 19.48
C MET A 342 17.46 -1.92 20.81
N ARG A 343 18.41 -1.95 21.73
CA ARG A 343 18.17 -2.36 23.13
C ARG A 343 17.97 -1.10 23.95
N PHE A 344 16.80 -0.95 24.53
CA PHE A 344 16.46 0.10 25.48
C PHE A 344 16.54 -0.43 26.89
#